data_cded0cac8c9ff5bcf9a7536475122774
#
_entry.id   cded0cac8c9ff5bcf9a7536475122774
#
_cell.length_a   1.000
_cell.length_b   1.000
_cell.length_c   1.000
_cell.angle_alpha   90.00
_cell.angle_beta   90.00
_cell.angle_gamma   90.00
#
_symmetry.space_group_name_H-M   'P 1'
#
loop_
_entity.id
_entity.type
_entity.pdbx_description
1 polymer ?
#
loop_
_entity_poly.entity_id
_entity_poly.type
_entity_poly.pdbx_seq_one_letter_code
_entity_poly.pdbx_strand_id
1 'polypeptide(L)'
;MAVALALLLVVAAAVPPAAGSQAGSGQLPRPELQGLLDELVAGGMPGAIGLARHDGQRWRGASGLAELGTQRPMRPGDRYKVGSVTKTFTATVVLQLVSEHRLRLGDSVERWLPGLVPNGEHITVRQLLQHTSGLFSYDEDPRVFAPYLQGNLDYVWRPRQLVAIATQHPPLFAPGAGWSYSNTGYVLLGLIIQRVTGTSLGRQLKARIFDPLGLDHTSFPTTNPRIVGRHAHGYLFDAGPDSPPLDITGLSPSWAWAAGGMVSTVDDVARFFGALLGGRLLPARLLQAMQTTVDAGSGLRYGLGLFEVELPCGGTVWGHEGGLPGYENWALATSSGDDQVVMMVNAGAGDTAAVVLVLAPVFRALCAIRGTPL
;
A
#
# COMPACT_ATOMS: atom_id res chain seq x y z
N MET A 1 6.13 12.82 7.79
CA MET A 1 5.97 13.98 6.88
C MET A 1 5.75 13.45 5.48
N ALA A 2 4.57 13.52 5.11
CA ALA A 2 3.93 14.25 4.02
C ALA A 2 4.02 13.54 2.66
N VAL A 3 3.21 12.48 2.47
CA VAL A 3 2.78 12.01 1.14
C VAL A 3 2.02 13.12 0.39
N ALA A 4 1.47 14.10 1.13
CA ALA A 4 0.60 15.15 0.58
C ALA A 4 1.28 16.22 -0.29
N LEU A 5 2.59 16.41 -0.24
CA LEU A 5 3.22 17.55 -0.91
C LEU A 5 3.76 17.27 -2.33
N ALA A 6 3.83 16.03 -2.75
CA ALA A 6 4.52 15.64 -3.98
C ALA A 6 3.64 15.54 -5.23
N LEU A 7 2.32 15.48 -5.10
CA LEU A 7 1.43 15.31 -6.26
C LEU A 7 1.31 16.56 -7.15
N LEU A 8 1.57 17.74 -6.63
CA LEU A 8 1.42 19.01 -7.38
C LEU A 8 2.55 19.30 -8.39
N LEU A 9 3.67 18.60 -8.35
CA LEU A 9 4.84 18.89 -9.21
C LEU A 9 4.97 18.00 -10.45
N VAL A 10 4.16 16.93 -10.58
CA VAL A 10 4.24 16.00 -11.73
C VAL A 10 3.56 16.54 -12.99
N VAL A 11 2.70 17.57 -12.88
CA VAL A 11 1.92 18.10 -14.02
C VAL A 11 2.71 19.05 -14.94
N ALA A 12 3.91 19.50 -14.57
CA ALA A 12 4.63 20.57 -15.28
C ALA A 12 5.84 20.14 -16.12
N ALA A 13 6.23 18.87 -16.15
CA ALA A 13 7.27 18.42 -17.07
C ALA A 13 6.63 18.02 -18.41
N ALA A 14 6.65 18.93 -19.38
CA ALA A 14 6.28 18.66 -20.77
C ALA A 14 7.19 17.57 -21.34
N VAL A 15 6.70 16.33 -21.39
CA VAL A 15 7.32 15.24 -22.15
C VAL A 15 7.02 15.49 -23.63
N PRO A 16 8.01 15.48 -24.54
CA PRO A 16 7.74 15.60 -25.97
C PRO A 16 6.83 14.44 -26.44
N PRO A 17 5.90 14.67 -27.35
CA PRO A 17 5.00 13.63 -27.80
C PRO A 17 5.82 12.50 -28.47
N ALA A 18 5.70 11.30 -27.94
CA ALA A 18 6.21 10.10 -28.58
C ALA A 18 5.48 9.92 -29.92
N ALA A 19 6.25 9.62 -30.98
CA ALA A 19 5.71 9.38 -32.32
C ALA A 19 4.61 8.33 -32.26
N GLY A 20 3.41 8.67 -32.70
CA GLY A 20 2.21 7.88 -32.59
C GLY A 20 2.34 6.49 -33.22
N SER A 21 2.38 5.48 -32.38
CA SER A 21 2.02 4.13 -32.74
C SER A 21 0.49 4.06 -32.62
N GLN A 22 -0.21 3.92 -33.73
CA GLN A 22 -1.63 3.57 -33.73
C GLN A 22 -1.77 2.21 -33.07
N ALA A 23 -2.20 2.21 -31.81
CA ALA A 23 -2.61 1.00 -31.14
C ALA A 23 -3.82 0.43 -31.88
N GLY A 24 -3.64 -0.70 -32.57
CA GLY A 24 -4.74 -1.51 -33.08
C GLY A 24 -5.63 -1.88 -31.89
N SER A 25 -6.93 -1.57 -32.02
CA SER A 25 -7.95 -1.81 -31.01
C SER A 25 -7.83 -3.23 -30.41
N GLY A 26 -7.53 -3.34 -29.13
CA GLY A 26 -7.70 -4.54 -28.35
C GLY A 26 -6.45 -5.24 -27.78
N GLN A 27 -5.23 -4.80 -28.05
CA GLN A 27 -4.04 -5.41 -27.46
C GLN A 27 -3.31 -4.48 -26.49
N LEU A 28 -2.85 -5.06 -25.35
CA LEU A 28 -2.04 -4.31 -24.40
C LEU A 28 -0.74 -3.81 -25.04
N PRO A 29 -0.31 -2.55 -24.80
CA PRO A 29 0.92 -1.97 -25.35
C PRO A 29 2.16 -2.50 -24.62
N ARG A 30 2.46 -3.78 -24.82
CA ARG A 30 3.51 -4.53 -24.09
C ARG A 30 4.91 -3.89 -24.14
N PRO A 31 5.38 -3.39 -25.29
CA PRO A 31 6.69 -2.73 -25.37
C PRO A 31 6.74 -1.45 -24.53
N GLU A 32 5.69 -0.64 -24.56
CA GLU A 32 5.59 0.59 -23.78
C GLU A 32 5.56 0.28 -22.28
N LEU A 33 4.76 -0.70 -21.85
CA LEU A 33 4.72 -1.15 -20.45
C LEU A 33 6.07 -1.67 -19.95
N GLN A 34 6.83 -2.40 -20.79
CA GLN A 34 8.18 -2.83 -20.45
C GLN A 34 9.14 -1.64 -20.38
N GLY A 35 9.05 -0.69 -21.31
CA GLY A 35 9.85 0.53 -21.31
C GLY A 35 9.72 1.33 -20.01
N LEU A 36 8.52 1.39 -19.40
CA LEU A 36 8.33 2.06 -18.11
C LEU A 36 9.13 1.40 -16.96
N LEU A 37 9.24 0.06 -16.96
CA LEU A 37 10.08 -0.63 -15.98
C LEU A 37 11.57 -0.42 -16.23
N ASP A 38 11.97 -0.38 -17.51
CA ASP A 38 13.35 -0.15 -17.90
C ASP A 38 13.78 1.29 -17.54
N GLU A 39 12.88 2.27 -17.71
CA GLU A 39 13.08 3.67 -17.26
C GLU A 39 13.30 3.77 -15.74
N LEU A 40 12.53 3.04 -14.93
CA LEU A 40 12.74 3.00 -13.47
C LEU A 40 14.14 2.49 -13.11
N VAL A 41 14.59 1.43 -13.78
CA VAL A 41 15.93 0.86 -13.54
C VAL A 41 17.02 1.81 -14.05
N ALA A 42 16.85 2.41 -15.23
CA ALA A 42 17.76 3.42 -15.75
C ALA A 42 17.84 4.68 -14.85
N GLY A 43 16.74 4.98 -14.14
CA GLY A 43 16.66 6.03 -13.12
C GLY A 43 17.31 5.68 -11.78
N GLY A 44 17.99 4.52 -11.67
CA GLY A 44 18.75 4.13 -10.49
C GLY A 44 18.07 3.10 -9.58
N MET A 45 16.86 2.63 -9.90
CA MET A 45 16.24 1.56 -9.10
C MET A 45 16.94 0.23 -9.36
N PRO A 46 17.25 -0.59 -8.32
CA PRO A 46 17.88 -1.90 -8.52
C PRO A 46 17.06 -2.82 -9.42
N GLY A 47 15.75 -2.82 -9.25
CA GLY A 47 14.83 -3.57 -10.07
C GLY A 47 13.39 -3.11 -9.93
N ALA A 48 12.58 -3.46 -10.92
CA ALA A 48 11.16 -3.14 -10.99
C ALA A 48 10.34 -4.34 -11.47
N ILE A 49 9.10 -4.44 -10.99
CA ILE A 49 8.10 -5.41 -11.47
C ILE A 49 6.82 -4.64 -11.81
N GLY A 50 6.16 -5.03 -12.92
CA GLY A 50 4.88 -4.48 -13.31
C GLY A 50 3.88 -5.53 -13.73
N LEU A 51 2.61 -5.21 -13.50
CA LEU A 51 1.44 -5.92 -14.02
C LEU A 51 0.45 -4.90 -14.57
N ALA A 52 -0.12 -5.17 -15.72
CA ALA A 52 -1.25 -4.43 -16.26
C ALA A 52 -2.36 -5.41 -16.69
N ARG A 53 -3.63 -4.99 -16.48
CA ARG A 53 -4.83 -5.67 -16.96
C ARG A 53 -5.73 -4.70 -17.68
N HIS A 54 -6.31 -5.13 -18.77
CA HIS A 54 -7.31 -4.39 -19.55
C HIS A 54 -8.09 -5.36 -20.42
N ASP A 55 -9.41 -5.28 -20.46
CA ASP A 55 -10.29 -6.11 -21.30
C ASP A 55 -9.98 -7.61 -21.23
N GLY A 56 -9.80 -8.14 -20.01
CA GLY A 56 -9.50 -9.55 -19.79
C GLY A 56 -8.07 -9.97 -20.14
N GLN A 57 -7.30 -9.11 -20.80
CA GLN A 57 -5.90 -9.35 -21.10
C GLN A 57 -5.02 -9.05 -19.86
N ARG A 58 -3.84 -9.64 -19.85
CA ARG A 58 -2.84 -9.41 -18.79
C ARG A 58 -1.45 -9.33 -19.38
N TRP A 59 -0.70 -8.35 -18.91
CA TRP A 59 0.74 -8.26 -19.11
C TRP A 59 1.46 -8.32 -17.75
N ARG A 60 2.67 -8.87 -17.76
CA ARG A 60 3.61 -8.84 -16.64
C ARG A 60 5.01 -8.64 -17.18
N GLY A 61 5.76 -7.78 -16.53
CA GLY A 61 7.16 -7.51 -16.84
C GLY A 61 8.01 -7.36 -15.59
N ALA A 62 9.31 -7.42 -15.80
CA ALA A 62 10.31 -7.11 -14.79
C ALA A 62 11.54 -6.54 -15.47
N SER A 63 12.28 -5.69 -14.74
CA SER A 63 13.55 -5.10 -15.17
C SER A 63 14.53 -5.08 -14.02
N GLY A 64 15.83 -5.10 -14.31
CA GLY A 64 16.90 -5.01 -13.32
C GLY A 64 17.06 -6.25 -12.44
N LEU A 65 17.51 -6.04 -11.21
CA LEU A 65 17.99 -7.07 -10.29
C LEU A 65 17.07 -7.19 -9.06
N ALA A 66 16.75 -8.43 -8.72
CA ALA A 66 16.06 -8.77 -7.48
C ALA A 66 17.03 -8.83 -6.29
N GLU A 67 18.31 -9.08 -6.54
CA GLU A 67 19.34 -9.18 -5.51
C GLU A 67 20.67 -8.69 -6.08
N LEU A 68 21.19 -7.59 -5.53
CA LEU A 68 22.41 -6.96 -6.02
C LEU A 68 23.66 -7.80 -5.75
N GLY A 69 23.76 -8.42 -4.56
CA GLY A 69 24.93 -9.18 -4.16
C GLY A 69 25.24 -10.38 -5.06
N THR A 70 24.20 -11.07 -5.52
CA THR A 70 24.32 -12.25 -6.41
C THR A 70 24.04 -11.93 -7.88
N GLN A 71 23.73 -10.67 -8.20
CA GLN A 71 23.31 -10.24 -9.55
C GLN A 71 22.08 -11.01 -10.07
N ARG A 72 21.21 -11.45 -9.16
CA ARG A 72 20.04 -12.24 -9.52
C ARG A 72 18.99 -11.38 -10.23
N PRO A 73 18.59 -11.72 -11.47
CA PRO A 73 17.63 -10.90 -12.21
C PRO A 73 16.23 -10.92 -11.54
N MET A 74 15.54 -9.78 -11.62
CA MET A 74 14.16 -9.63 -11.21
C MET A 74 13.25 -10.50 -12.07
N ARG A 75 12.18 -11.05 -11.48
CA ARG A 75 11.14 -11.79 -12.21
C ARG A 75 9.74 -11.29 -11.81
N PRO A 76 8.76 -11.34 -12.72
CA PRO A 76 7.40 -10.88 -12.44
C PRO A 76 6.71 -11.55 -11.26
N GLY A 77 7.13 -12.78 -10.90
CA GLY A 77 6.57 -13.53 -9.77
C GLY A 77 7.35 -13.40 -8.47
N ASP A 78 8.36 -12.55 -8.40
CA ASP A 78 9.10 -12.35 -7.15
C ASP A 78 8.19 -11.67 -6.11
N ARG A 79 8.23 -12.18 -4.87
CA ARG A 79 7.50 -11.62 -3.74
C ARG A 79 8.20 -10.36 -3.24
N TYR A 80 7.43 -9.46 -2.65
CA TYR A 80 7.94 -8.23 -2.04
C TYR A 80 7.08 -7.80 -0.86
N LYS A 81 7.59 -6.91 0.00
CA LYS A 81 6.81 -6.30 1.08
C LYS A 81 5.93 -5.21 0.48
N VAL A 82 4.61 -5.34 0.62
CA VAL A 82 3.63 -4.46 -0.05
C VAL A 82 3.30 -3.19 0.73
N GLY A 83 3.90 -3.00 1.90
CA GLY A 83 3.70 -1.79 2.69
C GLY A 83 2.23 -1.48 2.95
N SER A 84 1.87 -0.22 2.82
CA SER A 84 0.55 0.31 3.13
C SER A 84 -0.59 -0.26 2.29
N VAL A 85 -0.34 -0.93 1.17
CA VAL A 85 -1.36 -1.75 0.49
C VAL A 85 -2.02 -2.73 1.46
N THR A 86 -1.32 -3.17 2.53
CA THR A 86 -1.88 -3.94 3.66
C THR A 86 -3.12 -3.30 4.26
N LYS A 87 -3.21 -1.96 4.27
CA LYS A 87 -4.35 -1.24 4.85
C LYS A 87 -5.66 -1.57 4.15
N THR A 88 -5.64 -1.67 2.82
CA THR A 88 -6.86 -2.03 2.06
C THR A 88 -7.35 -3.44 2.42
N PHE A 89 -6.43 -4.38 2.64
CA PHE A 89 -6.78 -5.73 3.13
C PHE A 89 -7.36 -5.69 4.55
N THR A 90 -6.73 -4.95 5.46
CA THR A 90 -7.23 -4.78 6.84
C THR A 90 -8.61 -4.12 6.84
N ALA A 91 -8.82 -3.06 6.04
CA ALA A 91 -10.09 -2.37 5.88
C ALA A 91 -11.18 -3.30 5.32
N THR A 92 -10.83 -4.15 4.34
CA THR A 92 -11.76 -5.15 3.79
C THR A 92 -12.25 -6.11 4.86
N VAL A 93 -11.36 -6.61 5.74
CA VAL A 93 -11.77 -7.47 6.87
C VAL A 93 -12.70 -6.73 7.83
N VAL A 94 -12.39 -5.46 8.16
CA VAL A 94 -13.27 -4.62 9.00
C VAL A 94 -14.65 -4.49 8.37
N LEU A 95 -14.74 -4.18 7.09
CA LEU A 95 -16.02 -4.00 6.39
C LEU A 95 -16.80 -5.32 6.24
N GLN A 96 -16.13 -6.46 6.10
CA GLN A 96 -16.77 -7.77 6.18
C GLN A 96 -17.39 -8.03 7.56
N LEU A 97 -16.67 -7.69 8.65
CA LEU A 97 -17.23 -7.77 10.00
C LEU A 97 -18.42 -6.81 10.22
N VAL A 98 -18.40 -5.67 9.54
CA VAL A 98 -19.56 -4.75 9.51
C VAL A 98 -20.73 -5.39 8.75
N SER A 99 -20.50 -6.06 7.63
CA SER A 99 -21.54 -6.75 6.88
C SER A 99 -22.18 -7.92 7.67
N GLU A 100 -21.40 -8.54 8.54
CA GLU A 100 -21.82 -9.61 9.47
C GLU A 100 -22.50 -9.07 10.74
N HIS A 101 -22.69 -7.75 10.87
CA HIS A 101 -23.24 -7.09 12.05
C HIS A 101 -22.46 -7.34 13.35
N ARG A 102 -21.19 -7.74 13.27
CA ARG A 102 -20.30 -7.98 14.40
C ARG A 102 -19.55 -6.73 14.82
N LEU A 103 -19.50 -5.72 13.96
CA LEU A 103 -18.86 -4.43 14.15
C LEU A 103 -19.70 -3.35 13.47
N ARG A 104 -19.61 -2.10 13.94
CA ARG A 104 -20.25 -0.95 13.29
C ARG A 104 -19.21 0.11 13.00
N LEU A 105 -19.33 0.82 11.90
CA LEU A 105 -18.42 1.94 11.57
C LEU A 105 -18.47 3.07 12.60
N GLY A 106 -19.60 3.24 13.30
CA GLY A 106 -19.77 4.19 14.38
C GLY A 106 -19.38 3.68 15.77
N ASP A 107 -18.93 2.43 15.91
CA ASP A 107 -18.44 1.93 17.21
C ASP A 107 -17.19 2.71 17.61
N SER A 108 -17.11 3.08 18.90
CA SER A 108 -15.93 3.75 19.44
C SER A 108 -14.79 2.77 19.69
N VAL A 109 -13.55 3.30 19.68
CA VAL A 109 -12.35 2.54 20.08
C VAL A 109 -12.50 2.00 21.50
N GLU A 110 -13.02 2.83 22.40
CA GLU A 110 -13.22 2.46 23.81
C GLU A 110 -14.09 1.22 23.98
N ARG A 111 -15.13 1.06 23.17
CA ARG A 111 -16.02 -0.12 23.18
C ARG A 111 -15.25 -1.43 23.01
N TRP A 112 -14.25 -1.46 22.15
CA TRP A 112 -13.53 -2.67 21.78
C TRP A 112 -12.19 -2.83 22.49
N LEU A 113 -11.55 -1.72 22.78
CA LEU A 113 -10.20 -1.64 23.38
C LEU A 113 -10.21 -0.69 24.58
N PRO A 114 -10.97 -1.01 25.65
CA PRO A 114 -11.17 -0.12 26.77
C PRO A 114 -9.84 0.30 27.43
N GLY A 115 -9.70 1.61 27.67
CA GLY A 115 -8.54 2.21 28.33
C GLY A 115 -7.25 2.20 27.49
N LEU A 116 -7.28 1.78 26.22
CA LEU A 116 -6.05 1.69 25.41
C LEU A 116 -5.66 3.03 24.79
N VAL A 117 -6.64 3.89 24.46
CA VAL A 117 -6.42 5.19 23.80
C VAL A 117 -7.11 6.28 24.60
N PRO A 118 -6.42 7.37 24.98
CA PRO A 118 -7.06 8.53 25.57
C PRO A 118 -8.18 9.06 24.65
N ASN A 119 -9.32 9.42 25.23
CA ASN A 119 -10.54 9.85 24.52
C ASN A 119 -11.04 8.83 23.46
N GLY A 120 -10.77 7.54 23.67
CA GLY A 120 -11.16 6.46 22.77
C GLY A 120 -12.67 6.35 22.53
N GLU A 121 -13.49 6.90 23.43
CA GLU A 121 -14.96 7.00 23.34
C GLU A 121 -15.42 7.93 22.21
N HIS A 122 -14.59 8.90 21.82
CA HIS A 122 -14.87 9.86 20.74
C HIS A 122 -14.27 9.49 19.40
N ILE A 123 -13.42 8.45 19.35
CA ILE A 123 -12.77 7.96 18.14
C ILE A 123 -13.53 6.75 17.61
N THR A 124 -14.05 6.83 16.38
CA THR A 124 -14.82 5.75 15.75
C THR A 124 -13.97 4.87 14.84
N VAL A 125 -14.46 3.64 14.55
CA VAL A 125 -13.87 2.73 13.57
C VAL A 125 -13.78 3.40 12.18
N ARG A 126 -14.79 4.20 11.78
CA ARG A 126 -14.76 4.96 10.53
C ARG A 126 -13.58 5.94 10.49
N GLN A 127 -13.38 6.68 11.55
CA GLN A 127 -12.30 7.68 11.63
C GLN A 127 -10.92 7.02 11.61
N LEU A 128 -10.76 5.82 12.18
CA LEU A 128 -9.52 5.04 12.06
C LEU A 128 -9.26 4.63 10.61
N LEU A 129 -10.30 4.07 9.91
CA LEU A 129 -10.21 3.66 8.51
C LEU A 129 -9.87 4.81 7.57
N GLN A 130 -10.35 6.02 7.88
CA GLN A 130 -10.34 7.20 7.00
C GLN A 130 -9.24 8.21 7.34
N HIS A 131 -8.41 7.92 8.36
CA HIS A 131 -7.36 8.82 8.85
C HIS A 131 -7.86 10.18 9.40
N THR A 132 -9.08 10.21 9.94
CA THR A 132 -9.68 11.39 10.54
C THR A 132 -9.80 11.29 12.06
N SER A 133 -9.05 10.40 12.70
CA SER A 133 -9.06 10.20 14.16
C SER A 133 -8.27 11.25 14.94
N GLY A 134 -7.34 11.95 14.31
CA GLY A 134 -6.39 12.87 14.96
C GLY A 134 -5.27 12.17 15.73
N LEU A 135 -5.19 10.85 15.71
CA LEU A 135 -4.12 10.11 16.40
C LEU A 135 -2.77 10.33 15.72
N PHE A 136 -1.76 10.65 16.51
CA PHE A 136 -0.36 10.69 16.08
C PHE A 136 0.05 9.35 15.47
N SER A 137 0.84 9.36 14.40
CA SER A 137 1.37 8.14 13.79
C SER A 137 2.63 7.69 14.51
N TYR A 138 2.58 6.49 15.14
CA TYR A 138 3.69 6.00 15.97
C TYR A 138 5.03 5.94 15.24
N ASP A 139 5.02 5.75 13.94
CA ASP A 139 6.22 5.64 13.10
C ASP A 139 6.91 6.98 12.82
N GLU A 140 6.28 8.10 13.19
CA GLU A 140 6.91 9.42 13.24
C GLU A 140 7.75 9.62 14.51
N ASP A 141 7.61 8.74 15.50
CA ASP A 141 8.45 8.76 16.70
C ASP A 141 9.77 8.01 16.43
N PRO A 142 10.94 8.67 16.56
CA PRO A 142 12.24 8.06 16.23
C PRO A 142 12.55 6.80 17.07
N ARG A 143 11.92 6.61 18.23
CA ARG A 143 12.08 5.41 19.05
C ARG A 143 11.67 4.14 18.34
N VAL A 144 10.75 4.21 17.38
CA VAL A 144 10.26 3.05 16.62
C VAL A 144 11.36 2.47 15.75
N PHE A 145 12.16 3.31 15.12
CA PHE A 145 13.25 2.86 14.24
C PHE A 145 14.60 2.74 14.94
N ALA A 146 14.75 3.27 16.17
CA ALA A 146 16.00 3.25 16.90
C ALA A 146 16.65 1.85 17.02
N PRO A 147 15.92 0.76 17.34
CA PRO A 147 16.51 -0.59 17.39
C PRO A 147 17.10 -1.02 16.04
N TYR A 148 16.41 -0.71 14.94
CA TYR A 148 16.83 -1.09 13.59
C TYR A 148 18.05 -0.28 13.13
N LEU A 149 18.10 1.00 13.46
CA LEU A 149 19.26 1.88 13.18
C LEU A 149 20.50 1.46 14.00
N GLN A 150 20.30 0.79 15.12
CA GLN A 150 21.36 0.17 15.92
C GLN A 150 21.77 -1.22 15.41
N GLY A 151 21.27 -1.66 14.25
CA GLY A 151 21.62 -2.93 13.61
C GLY A 151 20.78 -4.13 14.06
N ASN A 152 19.80 -3.96 14.98
CA ASN A 152 18.90 -5.03 15.39
C ASN A 152 17.68 -5.12 14.46
N LEU A 153 17.88 -5.64 13.23
CA LEU A 153 16.83 -5.76 12.23
C LEU A 153 15.69 -6.72 12.64
N ASP A 154 15.98 -7.66 13.55
CA ASP A 154 15.01 -8.65 14.04
C ASP A 154 14.16 -8.15 15.21
N TYR A 155 14.35 -6.89 15.66
CA TYR A 155 13.60 -6.35 16.78
C TYR A 155 12.09 -6.47 16.55
N VAL A 156 11.36 -6.94 17.57
CA VAL A 156 9.92 -7.21 17.46
C VAL A 156 9.12 -6.22 18.30
N TRP A 157 8.36 -5.38 17.63
CA TRP A 157 7.34 -4.54 18.26
C TRP A 157 6.04 -5.34 18.48
N ARG A 158 5.47 -5.21 19.68
CA ARG A 158 4.10 -5.67 19.93
C ARG A 158 3.13 -4.55 19.55
N PRO A 159 1.97 -4.84 18.93
CA PRO A 159 1.03 -3.80 18.50
C PRO A 159 0.64 -2.79 19.59
N ARG A 160 0.43 -3.27 20.82
CA ARG A 160 0.12 -2.39 21.96
C ARG A 160 1.28 -1.45 22.37
N GLN A 161 2.52 -1.82 22.12
CA GLN A 161 3.68 -0.94 22.35
C GLN A 161 3.70 0.21 21.34
N LEU A 162 3.36 -0.06 20.08
CA LEU A 162 3.23 0.97 19.05
C LEU A 162 2.12 1.98 19.40
N VAL A 163 0.96 1.48 19.85
CA VAL A 163 -0.11 2.35 20.34
C VAL A 163 0.34 3.17 21.56
N ALA A 164 1.05 2.55 22.51
CA ALA A 164 1.56 3.25 23.69
C ALA A 164 2.57 4.36 23.35
N ILE A 165 3.35 4.20 22.27
CA ILE A 165 4.21 5.29 21.76
C ILE A 165 3.34 6.42 21.22
N ALA A 166 2.38 6.11 20.34
CA ALA A 166 1.51 7.12 19.74
C ALA A 166 0.73 7.93 20.78
N THR A 167 0.23 7.28 21.83
CA THR A 167 -0.59 7.93 22.88
C THR A 167 0.21 8.77 23.88
N GLN A 168 1.54 8.79 23.79
CA GLN A 168 2.39 9.75 24.53
C GLN A 168 2.44 11.12 23.85
N HIS A 169 2.02 11.20 22.59
CA HIS A 169 1.90 12.44 21.84
C HIS A 169 0.47 13.02 21.93
N PRO A 170 0.32 14.32 21.93
CA PRO A 170 -1.00 14.93 21.88
C PRO A 170 -1.68 14.58 20.54
N PRO A 171 -3.02 14.52 20.50
CA PRO A 171 -3.73 14.39 19.25
C PRO A 171 -3.46 15.60 18.35
N LEU A 172 -3.37 15.38 17.04
CA LEU A 172 -3.12 16.41 16.04
C LEU A 172 -4.32 17.35 15.87
N PHE A 173 -5.53 16.81 16.07
CA PHE A 173 -6.81 17.51 16.04
C PHE A 173 -7.90 16.66 16.72
N ALA A 174 -9.05 17.27 17.00
CA ALA A 174 -10.20 16.54 17.54
C ALA A 174 -10.72 15.50 16.51
N PRO A 175 -11.21 14.33 16.96
CA PRO A 175 -11.72 13.31 16.05
C PRO A 175 -12.75 13.85 15.06
N GLY A 176 -12.50 13.67 13.77
CA GLY A 176 -13.34 14.15 12.67
C GLY A 176 -13.06 15.59 12.21
N ALA A 177 -12.20 16.36 12.89
CA ALA A 177 -11.96 17.77 12.57
C ALA A 177 -10.90 18.00 11.47
N GLY A 178 -10.19 16.94 11.05
CA GLY A 178 -9.15 17.04 10.04
C GLY A 178 -8.77 15.68 9.49
N TRP A 179 -7.76 15.68 8.63
CA TRP A 179 -7.17 14.47 8.05
C TRP A 179 -5.65 14.46 8.31
N SER A 180 -5.15 13.31 8.77
CA SER A 180 -3.71 13.05 8.88
C SER A 180 -3.49 11.55 8.81
N TYR A 181 -2.67 11.11 7.86
CA TYR A 181 -2.34 9.71 7.69
C TYR A 181 -1.73 9.14 8.98
N SER A 182 -2.31 8.07 9.51
CA SER A 182 -1.87 7.49 10.78
C SER A 182 -1.85 5.96 10.73
N ASN A 183 -0.65 5.39 10.84
CA ASN A 183 -0.46 3.96 11.00
C ASN A 183 -1.04 3.44 12.31
N THR A 184 -1.11 4.29 13.35
CA THR A 184 -1.73 3.97 14.64
C THR A 184 -3.18 3.55 14.48
N GLY A 185 -3.94 4.23 13.61
CA GLY A 185 -5.32 3.87 13.32
C GLY A 185 -5.46 2.42 12.83
N TYR A 186 -4.58 1.98 11.95
CA TYR A 186 -4.61 0.61 11.41
C TYR A 186 -4.11 -0.45 12.37
N VAL A 187 -3.17 -0.12 13.25
CA VAL A 187 -2.81 -1.00 14.37
C VAL A 187 -4.00 -1.21 15.29
N LEU A 188 -4.76 -0.15 15.62
CA LEU A 188 -5.98 -0.27 16.41
C LEU A 188 -7.05 -1.11 15.69
N LEU A 189 -7.26 -0.93 14.37
CA LEU A 189 -8.17 -1.76 13.59
C LEU A 189 -7.78 -3.24 13.62
N GLY A 190 -6.49 -3.55 13.51
CA GLY A 190 -5.99 -4.92 13.67
C GLY A 190 -6.30 -5.52 15.03
N LEU A 191 -6.13 -4.75 16.12
CA LEU A 191 -6.49 -5.15 17.49
C LEU A 191 -8.01 -5.31 17.65
N ILE A 192 -8.81 -4.44 17.05
CA ILE A 192 -10.28 -4.53 17.05
C ILE A 192 -10.73 -5.81 16.33
N ILE A 193 -10.15 -6.13 15.15
CA ILE A 193 -10.43 -7.39 14.44
C ILE A 193 -10.17 -8.59 15.35
N GLN A 194 -9.03 -8.62 16.04
CA GLN A 194 -8.71 -9.70 16.97
C GLN A 194 -9.71 -9.79 18.13
N ARG A 195 -10.13 -8.65 18.67
CA ARG A 195 -11.10 -8.59 19.76
C ARG A 195 -12.49 -9.07 19.35
N VAL A 196 -12.95 -8.66 18.17
CA VAL A 196 -14.27 -9.04 17.60
C VAL A 196 -14.31 -10.52 17.25
N THR A 197 -13.21 -11.06 16.71
CA THR A 197 -13.19 -12.42 16.15
C THR A 197 -12.66 -13.48 17.10
N GLY A 198 -11.92 -13.10 18.14
CA GLY A 198 -11.24 -14.02 19.03
C GLY A 198 -10.01 -14.72 18.41
N THR A 199 -9.58 -14.29 17.21
CA THR A 199 -8.47 -14.91 16.48
C THR A 199 -7.50 -13.87 15.94
N SER A 200 -6.29 -14.30 15.54
CA SER A 200 -5.29 -13.37 15.02
C SER A 200 -5.72 -12.72 13.69
N LEU A 201 -5.26 -11.48 13.45
CA LEU A 201 -5.46 -10.78 12.18
C LEU A 201 -5.01 -11.63 10.98
N GLY A 202 -3.85 -12.29 11.08
CA GLY A 202 -3.34 -13.16 10.01
C GLY A 202 -4.29 -14.30 9.66
N ARG A 203 -4.95 -14.92 10.65
CA ARG A 203 -5.99 -15.93 10.40
C ARG A 203 -7.21 -15.34 9.69
N GLN A 204 -7.62 -14.12 10.08
CA GLN A 204 -8.76 -13.46 9.44
C GLN A 204 -8.44 -13.07 7.99
N LEU A 205 -7.26 -12.50 7.71
CA LEU A 205 -6.80 -12.20 6.36
C LEU A 205 -6.76 -13.47 5.50
N LYS A 206 -6.18 -14.55 6.03
CA LYS A 206 -6.09 -15.82 5.31
C LYS A 206 -7.47 -16.38 4.98
N ALA A 207 -8.33 -16.56 5.98
CA ALA A 207 -9.64 -17.22 5.81
C ALA A 207 -10.63 -16.38 4.97
N ARG A 208 -10.55 -15.05 5.04
CA ARG A 208 -11.51 -14.14 4.41
C ARG A 208 -11.09 -13.63 3.04
N ILE A 209 -9.78 -13.58 2.78
CA ILE A 209 -9.25 -12.97 1.56
C ILE A 209 -8.29 -13.92 0.85
N PHE A 210 -7.23 -14.42 1.50
CA PHE A 210 -6.19 -15.17 0.79
C PHE A 210 -6.73 -16.49 0.22
N ASP A 211 -7.33 -17.34 1.04
CA ASP A 211 -7.84 -18.63 0.62
C ASP A 211 -8.98 -18.50 -0.41
N PRO A 212 -10.03 -17.65 -0.19
CA PRO A 212 -11.11 -17.50 -1.16
C PRO A 212 -10.67 -16.95 -2.52
N LEU A 213 -9.60 -16.17 -2.58
CA LEU A 213 -9.07 -15.62 -3.82
C LEU A 213 -7.90 -16.40 -4.41
N GLY A 214 -7.41 -17.46 -3.73
CA GLY A 214 -6.22 -18.21 -4.15
C GLY A 214 -4.97 -17.32 -4.21
N LEU A 215 -4.74 -16.49 -3.16
CA LEU A 215 -3.55 -15.63 -3.06
C LEU A 215 -2.39 -16.44 -2.44
N ASP A 216 -1.91 -17.44 -3.18
CA ASP A 216 -0.96 -18.45 -2.67
C ASP A 216 0.45 -17.87 -2.43
N HIS A 217 0.73 -16.68 -2.95
CA HIS A 217 1.99 -15.98 -2.77
C HIS A 217 1.90 -14.81 -1.80
N THR A 218 0.76 -14.68 -1.12
CA THR A 218 0.50 -13.63 -0.14
C THR A 218 0.59 -14.19 1.28
N SER A 219 1.26 -13.45 2.15
CA SER A 219 1.42 -13.80 3.57
C SER A 219 1.38 -12.57 4.46
N PHE A 220 1.09 -12.79 5.73
CA PHE A 220 1.11 -11.76 6.76
C PHE A 220 2.07 -12.19 7.89
N PRO A 221 3.40 -12.03 7.68
CA PRO A 221 4.37 -12.29 8.73
C PRO A 221 4.23 -11.24 9.84
N THR A 222 4.24 -11.66 11.10
CA THR A 222 4.07 -10.76 12.23
C THR A 222 5.37 -10.44 12.93
N THR A 223 6.31 -11.37 12.96
CA THR A 223 7.57 -11.26 13.70
C THR A 223 8.77 -11.78 12.91
N ASN A 224 8.55 -12.74 12.03
CA ASN A 224 9.63 -13.33 11.23
C ASN A 224 9.88 -12.45 9.99
N PRO A 225 11.06 -11.84 9.84
CA PRO A 225 11.37 -10.98 8.69
C PRO A 225 11.57 -11.76 7.39
N ARG A 226 11.74 -13.08 7.47
CA ARG A 226 12.07 -13.92 6.32
C ARG A 226 10.92 -14.01 5.32
N ILE A 227 11.17 -13.61 4.09
CA ILE A 227 10.25 -13.81 2.97
C ILE A 227 10.45 -15.24 2.44
N VAL A 228 9.41 -16.07 2.52
CA VAL A 228 9.46 -17.46 2.06
C VAL A 228 9.37 -17.52 0.53
N GLY A 229 10.24 -18.28 -0.10
CA GLY A 229 10.29 -18.47 -1.54
C GLY A 229 11.06 -17.36 -2.26
N ARG A 230 10.91 -17.32 -3.59
CA ARG A 230 11.59 -16.34 -4.43
C ARG A 230 11.04 -14.94 -4.18
N HIS A 231 11.92 -13.96 -3.95
CA HIS A 231 11.53 -12.59 -3.61
C HIS A 231 12.57 -11.57 -4.08
N ALA A 232 12.16 -10.32 -4.18
CA ALA A 232 13.05 -9.18 -4.35
C ALA A 232 13.64 -8.79 -2.99
N HIS A 233 14.94 -8.53 -2.95
CA HIS A 233 15.59 -7.90 -1.80
C HIS A 233 15.29 -6.42 -1.78
N GLY A 234 15.16 -5.82 -0.61
CA GLY A 234 14.85 -4.40 -0.43
C GLY A 234 16.10 -3.61 -0.07
N TYR A 235 16.30 -2.46 -0.73
CA TYR A 235 17.51 -1.66 -0.61
C TYR A 235 17.22 -0.23 -0.15
N LEU A 236 18.04 0.28 0.78
CA LEU A 236 18.13 1.70 1.12
C LEU A 236 19.40 2.29 0.49
N PHE A 237 19.24 3.47 -0.08
CA PHE A 237 20.33 4.31 -0.55
C PHE A 237 20.56 5.40 0.50
N ASP A 238 21.50 5.20 1.42
CA ASP A 238 21.57 6.03 2.64
C ASP A 238 22.66 7.05 2.53
N ALA A 239 23.62 7.21 1.98
CA ALA A 239 24.69 8.15 2.34
C ALA A 239 25.41 8.82 1.16
N GLY A 240 24.72 9.05 0.09
CA GLY A 240 25.29 9.75 -1.07
C GLY A 240 25.66 8.80 -2.21
N PRO A 241 26.04 9.36 -3.37
CA PRO A 241 26.17 8.63 -4.63
C PRO A 241 27.23 7.52 -4.64
N ASP A 242 28.16 7.53 -3.70
CA ASP A 242 29.28 6.59 -3.63
C ASP A 242 29.08 5.47 -2.59
N SER A 243 27.98 5.47 -1.83
CA SER A 243 27.72 4.43 -0.82
C SER A 243 26.98 3.26 -1.45
N PRO A 244 27.39 1.99 -1.19
CA PRO A 244 26.64 0.84 -1.66
C PRO A 244 25.28 0.79 -1.00
N PRO A 245 24.23 0.37 -1.72
CA PRO A 245 22.90 0.22 -1.15
C PRO A 245 22.89 -0.77 0.01
N LEU A 246 22.25 -0.41 1.11
CA LEU A 246 22.09 -1.29 2.27
C LEU A 246 20.93 -2.27 2.03
N ASP A 247 21.21 -3.57 2.07
CA ASP A 247 20.17 -4.61 2.04
C ASP A 247 19.47 -4.69 3.40
N ILE A 248 18.18 -4.35 3.39
CA ILE A 248 17.30 -4.36 4.55
C ILE A 248 16.13 -5.33 4.42
N THR A 249 16.27 -6.32 3.54
CA THR A 249 15.26 -7.38 3.36
C THR A 249 14.88 -8.02 4.68
N GLY A 250 15.86 -8.20 5.57
CA GLY A 250 15.69 -8.76 6.92
C GLY A 250 15.00 -7.85 7.94
N LEU A 251 14.57 -6.65 7.59
CA LEU A 251 13.88 -5.76 8.54
C LEU A 251 12.56 -6.39 9.01
N SER A 252 12.39 -6.53 10.33
CA SER A 252 11.20 -7.13 10.95
C SER A 252 9.92 -6.39 10.52
N PRO A 253 8.86 -7.10 10.04
CA PRO A 253 7.60 -6.49 9.64
C PRO A 253 6.74 -6.05 10.84
N SER A 254 7.17 -6.35 12.05
CA SER A 254 6.39 -6.16 13.28
C SER A 254 6.03 -4.70 13.54
N TRP A 255 6.90 -3.76 13.18
CA TRP A 255 6.64 -2.33 13.34
C TRP A 255 5.50 -1.83 12.44
N ALA A 256 5.33 -2.42 11.26
CA ALA A 256 4.27 -2.03 10.32
C ALA A 256 2.95 -2.82 10.56
N TRP A 257 3.04 -4.07 10.98
CA TRP A 257 1.96 -4.98 11.33
C TRP A 257 0.68 -4.78 10.47
N ALA A 258 -0.48 -4.47 11.09
CA ALA A 258 -1.77 -4.28 10.39
C ALA A 258 -1.79 -3.09 9.43
N ALA A 259 -0.84 -2.18 9.54
CA ALA A 259 -0.69 -1.01 8.69
C ALA A 259 0.18 -1.26 7.44
N GLY A 260 1.08 -2.29 7.47
CA GLY A 260 2.04 -2.43 6.37
C GLY A 260 2.79 -3.77 6.32
N GLY A 261 2.44 -4.78 7.12
CA GLY A 261 3.28 -5.96 7.34
C GLY A 261 3.13 -7.10 6.33
N MET A 262 2.38 -6.95 5.25
CA MET A 262 2.15 -8.04 4.28
C MET A 262 3.30 -8.20 3.27
N VAL A 263 3.44 -9.43 2.79
CA VAL A 263 4.25 -9.82 1.64
C VAL A 263 3.33 -10.39 0.57
N SER A 264 3.52 -10.00 -0.71
CA SER A 264 2.70 -10.47 -1.80
C SER A 264 3.47 -10.46 -3.13
N THR A 265 2.76 -10.66 -4.24
CA THR A 265 3.20 -10.48 -5.64
C THR A 265 2.28 -9.49 -6.34
N VAL A 266 2.73 -8.92 -7.46
CA VAL A 266 1.87 -8.04 -8.28
C VAL A 266 0.60 -8.75 -8.77
N ASP A 267 0.67 -10.06 -9.03
CA ASP A 267 -0.48 -10.87 -9.44
C ASP A 267 -1.54 -11.00 -8.33
N ASP A 268 -1.11 -11.30 -7.10
CA ASP A 268 -2.02 -11.49 -5.98
C ASP A 268 -2.63 -10.15 -5.56
N VAL A 269 -1.85 -9.07 -5.55
CA VAL A 269 -2.34 -7.70 -5.30
C VAL A 269 -3.38 -7.30 -6.35
N ALA A 270 -3.12 -7.50 -7.65
CA ALA A 270 -4.07 -7.20 -8.71
C ALA A 270 -5.35 -8.06 -8.60
N ARG A 271 -5.22 -9.35 -8.25
CA ARG A 271 -6.37 -10.24 -8.01
C ARG A 271 -7.24 -9.76 -6.86
N PHE A 272 -6.61 -9.29 -5.78
CA PHE A 272 -7.31 -8.71 -4.64
C PHE A 272 -8.08 -7.44 -5.04
N PHE A 273 -7.43 -6.44 -5.66
CA PHE A 273 -8.11 -5.21 -6.06
C PHE A 273 -9.24 -5.45 -7.07
N GLY A 274 -9.02 -6.34 -8.05
CA GLY A 274 -10.08 -6.74 -8.99
C GLY A 274 -11.26 -7.45 -8.30
N ALA A 275 -11.01 -8.21 -7.24
CA ALA A 275 -12.09 -8.83 -6.46
C ALA A 275 -12.82 -7.81 -5.57
N LEU A 276 -12.10 -6.89 -4.97
CA LEU A 276 -12.65 -5.88 -4.07
C LEU A 276 -13.52 -4.88 -4.84
N LEU A 277 -12.95 -4.24 -5.85
CA LEU A 277 -13.63 -3.21 -6.64
C LEU A 277 -14.73 -3.80 -7.53
N GLY A 278 -14.55 -5.03 -8.03
CA GLY A 278 -15.58 -5.79 -8.73
C GLY A 278 -16.70 -6.36 -7.80
N GLY A 279 -16.75 -5.94 -6.52
CA GLY A 279 -17.85 -6.25 -5.61
C GLY A 279 -17.91 -7.69 -5.08
N ARG A 280 -16.86 -8.51 -5.27
CA ARG A 280 -16.84 -9.91 -4.81
C ARG A 280 -16.53 -10.09 -3.33
N LEU A 281 -15.93 -9.09 -2.68
CA LEU A 281 -15.51 -9.18 -1.27
C LEU A 281 -16.44 -8.43 -0.32
N LEU A 282 -17.19 -7.45 -0.80
CA LEU A 282 -18.07 -6.60 -0.01
C LEU A 282 -19.44 -6.44 -0.68
N PRO A 283 -20.55 -6.37 0.08
CA PRO A 283 -21.83 -5.93 -0.44
C PRO A 283 -21.74 -4.51 -1.03
N ALA A 284 -22.50 -4.23 -2.09
CA ALA A 284 -22.43 -2.95 -2.83
C ALA A 284 -22.50 -1.70 -1.92
N ARG A 285 -23.38 -1.71 -0.89
CA ARG A 285 -23.50 -0.60 0.08
C ARG A 285 -22.21 -0.32 0.86
N LEU A 286 -21.41 -1.38 1.15
CA LEU A 286 -20.16 -1.24 1.91
C LEU A 286 -19.00 -0.88 0.99
N LEU A 287 -18.99 -1.37 -0.25
CA LEU A 287 -18.05 -0.93 -1.26
C LEU A 287 -18.25 0.57 -1.56
N GLN A 288 -19.49 1.02 -1.72
CA GLN A 288 -19.81 2.44 -1.86
C GLN A 288 -19.35 3.26 -0.64
N ALA A 289 -19.59 2.76 0.58
CA ALA A 289 -19.09 3.41 1.80
C ALA A 289 -17.55 3.46 1.84
N MET A 290 -16.88 2.42 1.36
CA MET A 290 -15.40 2.37 1.24
C MET A 290 -14.88 3.42 0.26
N GLN A 291 -15.62 3.68 -0.83
CA GLN A 291 -15.30 4.67 -1.86
C GLN A 291 -15.85 6.08 -1.53
N THR A 292 -16.53 6.27 -0.41
CA THR A 292 -16.92 7.60 0.04
C THR A 292 -15.72 8.28 0.70
N THR A 293 -15.15 9.26 0.00
CA THR A 293 -13.86 9.88 0.34
C THR A 293 -14.02 11.20 1.10
N VAL A 294 -12.98 11.57 1.82
CA VAL A 294 -12.72 12.88 2.36
C VAL A 294 -11.50 13.50 1.68
N ASP A 295 -11.38 14.82 1.77
CA ASP A 295 -10.18 15.51 1.30
C ASP A 295 -8.99 15.10 2.18
N ALA A 296 -7.94 14.64 1.53
CA ALA A 296 -6.67 14.26 2.16
C ALA A 296 -5.56 15.29 1.94
N GLY A 297 -5.89 16.44 1.35
CA GLY A 297 -4.96 17.50 0.98
C GLY A 297 -4.26 17.23 -0.36
N SER A 298 -3.70 18.27 -0.95
CA SER A 298 -2.91 18.20 -2.20
C SER A 298 -3.63 17.51 -3.39
N GLY A 299 -4.96 17.62 -3.46
CA GLY A 299 -5.75 16.99 -4.51
C GLY A 299 -5.99 15.49 -4.32
N LEU A 300 -5.53 14.92 -3.21
CA LEU A 300 -5.80 13.54 -2.85
C LEU A 300 -7.12 13.41 -2.08
N ARG A 301 -7.79 12.29 -2.31
CA ARG A 301 -8.99 11.91 -1.57
C ARG A 301 -8.81 10.52 -0.98
N TYR A 302 -9.29 10.29 0.24
CA TYR A 302 -9.13 9.02 0.93
C TYR A 302 -10.46 8.48 1.45
N GLY A 303 -10.74 7.23 1.12
CA GLY A 303 -11.93 6.51 1.57
C GLY A 303 -11.67 5.66 2.82
N LEU A 304 -12.30 4.48 2.94
CA LEU A 304 -12.06 3.56 4.04
C LEU A 304 -10.95 2.56 3.68
N GLY A 305 -9.70 3.03 3.67
CA GLY A 305 -8.53 2.19 3.40
C GLY A 305 -8.11 2.12 1.93
N LEU A 306 -8.46 3.12 1.13
CA LEU A 306 -7.96 3.29 -0.23
C LEU A 306 -8.02 4.76 -0.66
N PHE A 307 -7.13 5.13 -1.58
CA PHE A 307 -7.13 6.42 -2.25
C PHE A 307 -8.08 6.42 -3.46
N GLU A 308 -8.65 7.58 -3.72
CA GLU A 308 -9.24 8.00 -4.98
C GLU A 308 -8.23 8.90 -5.70
N VAL A 309 -7.91 8.60 -6.94
CA VAL A 309 -6.89 9.30 -7.71
C VAL A 309 -7.44 9.63 -9.10
N GLU A 310 -7.32 10.89 -9.51
CA GLU A 310 -7.67 11.32 -10.86
C GLU A 310 -6.50 11.05 -11.81
N LEU A 311 -6.79 10.43 -12.97
CA LEU A 311 -5.77 10.19 -13.99
C LEU A 311 -5.57 11.43 -14.86
N PRO A 312 -4.33 11.74 -15.27
CA PRO A 312 -4.05 12.85 -16.20
C PRO A 312 -4.78 12.71 -17.55
N CYS A 313 -5.03 11.48 -18.00
CA CYS A 313 -5.81 11.18 -19.23
C CYS A 313 -7.32 11.14 -19.00
N GLY A 314 -7.78 11.52 -17.83
CA GLY A 314 -9.21 11.54 -17.45
C GLY A 314 -9.70 10.24 -16.82
N GLY A 315 -10.68 10.40 -15.96
CA GLY A 315 -11.27 9.32 -15.15
C GLY A 315 -10.57 9.11 -13.82
N THR A 316 -11.24 8.35 -12.96
CA THR A 316 -10.83 8.09 -11.57
C THR A 316 -10.43 6.64 -11.38
N VAL A 317 -9.39 6.41 -10.60
CA VAL A 317 -8.91 5.08 -10.19
C VAL A 317 -8.82 5.00 -8.68
N TRP A 318 -8.85 3.78 -8.18
CA TRP A 318 -8.89 3.46 -6.76
C TRP A 318 -7.76 2.50 -6.41
N GLY A 319 -7.17 2.69 -5.26
CA GLY A 319 -6.15 1.77 -4.79
C GLY A 319 -5.34 2.30 -3.63
N HIS A 320 -4.13 1.84 -3.49
CA HIS A 320 -3.23 2.27 -2.41
C HIS A 320 -1.78 2.24 -2.85
N GLU A 321 -1.01 3.17 -2.31
CA GLU A 321 0.44 3.11 -2.33
C GLU A 321 0.97 2.15 -1.26
N GLY A 322 2.23 1.76 -1.36
CA GLY A 322 2.88 0.92 -0.37
C GLY A 322 4.35 1.21 -0.22
N GLY A 323 4.69 2.17 0.65
CA GLY A 323 6.07 2.48 1.02
C GLY A 323 6.50 1.76 2.30
N LEU A 324 7.67 1.14 2.26
CA LEU A 324 8.43 0.61 3.39
C LEU A 324 9.91 0.82 3.12
N PRO A 325 10.76 0.89 4.16
CA PRO A 325 12.19 0.83 3.91
C PRO A 325 12.54 -0.32 2.94
N GLY A 326 13.16 0.02 1.81
CA GLY A 326 13.57 -0.91 0.75
C GLY A 326 12.53 -1.30 -0.29
N TYR A 327 11.29 -0.84 -0.19
CA TYR A 327 10.24 -1.18 -1.16
C TYR A 327 9.29 -0.02 -1.37
N GLU A 328 8.97 0.26 -2.62
CA GLU A 328 7.92 1.20 -2.99
C GLU A 328 7.02 0.57 -4.05
N ASN A 329 5.71 0.73 -3.94
CA ASN A 329 4.76 0.20 -4.90
C ASN A 329 3.46 0.99 -4.97
N TRP A 330 2.77 0.88 -6.10
CA TRP A 330 1.42 1.37 -6.31
C TRP A 330 0.54 0.30 -6.92
N ALA A 331 -0.68 0.19 -6.43
CA ALA A 331 -1.71 -0.67 -6.97
C ALA A 331 -2.97 0.16 -7.20
N LEU A 332 -3.29 0.43 -8.46
CA LEU A 332 -4.44 1.23 -8.87
C LEU A 332 -5.32 0.46 -9.85
N ALA A 333 -6.63 0.64 -9.74
CA ALA A 333 -7.61 0.05 -10.63
C ALA A 333 -8.81 0.98 -10.85
N THR A 334 -9.53 0.81 -11.96
CA THR A 334 -10.84 1.44 -12.17
C THR A 334 -11.86 0.98 -11.13
N SER A 335 -12.97 1.71 -11.00
CA SER A 335 -14.03 1.39 -10.03
C SER A 335 -14.68 0.02 -10.25
N SER A 336 -14.61 -0.55 -11.45
CA SER A 336 -15.02 -1.92 -11.75
C SER A 336 -13.96 -2.97 -11.42
N GLY A 337 -12.70 -2.56 -11.26
CA GLY A 337 -11.57 -3.45 -11.07
C GLY A 337 -11.07 -4.14 -12.35
N ASP A 338 -11.52 -3.72 -13.53
CA ASP A 338 -11.16 -4.36 -14.81
C ASP A 338 -9.82 -3.85 -15.33
N ASP A 339 -9.64 -2.50 -15.36
CA ASP A 339 -8.34 -1.91 -15.71
C ASP A 339 -7.50 -1.76 -14.45
N GLN A 340 -6.32 -2.35 -14.47
CA GLN A 340 -5.45 -2.38 -13.29
C GLN A 340 -3.99 -2.21 -13.70
N VAL A 341 -3.26 -1.48 -12.88
CA VAL A 341 -1.80 -1.46 -12.91
C VAL A 341 -1.27 -1.63 -11.48
N VAL A 342 -0.32 -2.55 -11.34
CA VAL A 342 0.48 -2.72 -10.11
C VAL A 342 1.93 -2.62 -10.51
N MET A 343 2.67 -1.69 -9.90
CA MET A 343 4.11 -1.56 -10.09
C MET A 343 4.82 -1.49 -8.74
N MET A 344 6.01 -2.09 -8.66
CA MET A 344 6.88 -2.03 -7.50
C MET A 344 8.32 -1.84 -7.92
N VAL A 345 9.09 -1.19 -7.06
CA VAL A 345 10.56 -1.16 -7.09
C VAL A 345 11.11 -1.67 -5.77
N ASN A 346 12.28 -2.27 -5.81
CA ASN A 346 12.94 -2.82 -4.63
C ASN A 346 13.95 -1.83 -4.00
N ALA A 347 13.59 -0.59 -3.99
CA ALA A 347 14.24 0.48 -3.26
C ALA A 347 13.21 1.46 -2.74
N GLY A 348 13.55 2.20 -1.71
CA GLY A 348 12.72 3.26 -1.15
C GLY A 348 13.16 3.58 0.26
N ALA A 349 13.17 4.87 0.59
CA ALA A 349 13.40 5.35 1.94
C ALA A 349 12.08 5.61 2.68
N GLY A 350 10.93 5.34 2.03
CA GLY A 350 9.64 5.81 2.49
C GLY A 350 9.50 7.33 2.36
N ASP A 351 10.32 7.94 1.51
CA ASP A 351 10.27 9.38 1.26
C ASP A 351 9.35 9.71 0.07
N THR A 352 9.00 10.98 -0.01
CA THR A 352 8.11 11.52 -1.03
C THR A 352 8.63 11.35 -2.46
N ALA A 353 9.95 11.35 -2.65
CA ALA A 353 10.58 11.26 -3.97
C ALA A 353 10.41 9.86 -4.57
N ALA A 354 10.59 8.81 -3.76
CA ALA A 354 10.38 7.42 -4.20
C ALA A 354 8.91 7.14 -4.56
N VAL A 355 7.97 7.68 -3.77
CA VAL A 355 6.52 7.56 -4.04
C VAL A 355 6.15 8.14 -5.40
N VAL A 356 6.65 9.35 -5.72
CA VAL A 356 6.39 10.04 -7.00
C VAL A 356 7.05 9.31 -8.15
N LEU A 357 8.24 8.76 -7.95
CA LEU A 357 8.99 8.06 -8.98
C LEU A 357 8.22 6.86 -9.56
N VAL A 358 7.49 6.11 -8.72
CA VAL A 358 6.69 4.95 -9.16
C VAL A 358 5.30 5.37 -9.66
N LEU A 359 4.72 6.46 -9.13
CA LEU A 359 3.37 6.90 -9.48
C LEU A 359 3.26 7.36 -10.94
N ALA A 360 4.24 8.12 -11.44
CA ALA A 360 4.21 8.63 -12.82
C ALA A 360 4.20 7.50 -13.87
N PRO A 361 5.05 6.45 -13.81
CA PRO A 361 4.94 5.27 -14.67
C PRO A 361 3.61 4.52 -14.53
N VAL A 362 3.02 4.45 -13.32
CA VAL A 362 1.71 3.83 -13.12
C VAL A 362 0.61 4.60 -13.85
N PHE A 363 0.62 5.94 -13.79
CA PHE A 363 -0.33 6.76 -14.55
C PHE A 363 -0.16 6.58 -16.06
N ARG A 364 1.09 6.63 -16.56
CA ARG A 364 1.39 6.39 -17.99
C ARG A 364 0.87 5.01 -18.45
N ALA A 365 1.11 3.97 -17.64
CA ALA A 365 0.62 2.62 -17.93
C ALA A 365 -0.91 2.54 -17.96
N LEU A 366 -1.61 3.14 -16.97
CA LEU A 366 -3.08 3.17 -16.94
C LEU A 366 -3.66 3.91 -18.14
N CYS A 367 -3.07 5.03 -18.52
CA CYS A 367 -3.51 5.77 -19.68
C CYS A 367 -3.23 5.01 -21.00
N ALA A 368 -2.05 4.40 -21.11
CA ALA A 368 -1.66 3.64 -22.29
C ALA A 368 -2.57 2.42 -22.54
N ILE A 369 -2.89 1.63 -21.50
CA ILE A 369 -3.80 0.47 -21.66
C ILE A 369 -5.22 0.88 -22.04
N ARG A 370 -5.63 2.13 -21.75
CA ARG A 370 -6.94 2.70 -22.12
C ARG A 370 -6.92 3.42 -23.46
N GLY A 371 -5.81 3.35 -24.20
CA GLY A 371 -5.66 3.97 -25.51
C GLY A 371 -5.52 5.49 -25.51
N THR A 372 -5.19 6.09 -24.38
CA THR A 372 -4.95 7.53 -24.20
C THR A 372 -3.55 7.78 -23.63
N PRO A 373 -2.47 7.53 -24.39
CA PRO A 373 -1.10 7.74 -23.89
C PRO A 373 -0.86 9.22 -23.54
N LEU A 374 -0.05 9.44 -22.49
CA LEU A 374 0.34 10.78 -22.00
C LEU A 374 1.53 11.32 -22.78
#